data_a8d496e29d83e4a6380a1c3f15c5d334
#
_entry.id   a8d496e29d83e4a6380a1c3f15c5d334
#
_cell.length_a   1.000
_cell.length_b   1.000
_cell.length_c   1.000
_cell.angle_alpha   90.00
_cell.angle_beta   90.00
_cell.angle_gamma   90.00
#
_symmetry.space_group_name_H-M   'P 1'
#
loop_
_entity.id
_entity.type
_entity.pdbx_description
1 polymer ?
#
loop_
_entity_poly.entity_id
_entity_poly.type
_entity_poly.pdbx_seq_one_letter_code
_entity_poly.pdbx_strand_id
1 'polypeptide(L)'
;MIFLIFAIVAVIIAIVLYQIVKLRRVVSRNGSPVGPTHPDLLVELRFDNDAISAKYPDGGMISLKWSELTNIGLASLDAPSGSPSLYWGLHSGKRVPTISYPHGAIGDKELLAEFAKRLPGFDMDKVMQAVTTSGRAHFQIWPKK
;
A
#
# COMPACT_ATOMS: atom_id res chain seq x y z
N MET A 1 47.51 -2.53 -39.87
CA MET A 1 46.15 -1.99 -40.10
C MET A 1 45.06 -2.73 -39.30
N ILE A 2 45.05 -4.06 -39.32
CA ILE A 2 44.03 -4.86 -38.60
C ILE A 2 44.01 -4.60 -37.10
N PHE A 3 45.16 -4.50 -36.44
CA PHE A 3 45.25 -4.23 -35.00
C PHE A 3 44.69 -2.86 -34.59
N LEU A 4 44.81 -1.86 -35.46
CA LEU A 4 44.24 -0.52 -35.20
C LEU A 4 42.73 -0.53 -35.21
N ILE A 5 42.13 -1.32 -36.10
CA ILE A 5 40.67 -1.46 -36.21
C ILE A 5 40.12 -2.16 -34.95
N PHE A 6 40.77 -3.24 -34.44
CA PHE A 6 40.36 -3.92 -33.22
C PHE A 6 40.46 -3.01 -32.00
N ALA A 7 41.50 -2.16 -31.92
CA ALA A 7 41.65 -1.20 -30.81
C ALA A 7 40.51 -0.16 -30.83
N ILE A 8 40.14 0.36 -31.99
CA ILE A 8 39.05 1.33 -32.13
C ILE A 8 37.70 0.69 -31.76
N VAL A 9 37.43 -0.53 -32.22
CA VAL A 9 36.19 -1.24 -31.89
C VAL A 9 36.07 -1.52 -30.38
N ALA A 10 37.19 -1.92 -29.75
CA ALA A 10 37.20 -2.17 -28.28
C ALA A 10 36.93 -0.89 -27.50
N VAL A 11 37.45 0.26 -27.92
CA VAL A 11 37.19 1.55 -27.26
C VAL A 11 35.71 1.96 -27.42
N ILE A 12 35.13 1.77 -28.62
CA ILE A 12 33.74 2.08 -28.86
C ILE A 12 32.82 1.21 -27.98
N ILE A 13 33.10 -0.10 -27.88
CA ILE A 13 32.34 -1.01 -27.01
C ILE A 13 32.44 -0.60 -25.53
N ALA A 14 33.63 -0.22 -25.08
CA ALA A 14 33.83 0.24 -23.70
C ALA A 14 33.04 1.53 -23.42
N ILE A 15 33.00 2.48 -24.34
CA ILE A 15 32.24 3.72 -24.21
C ILE A 15 30.74 3.42 -24.20
N VAL A 16 30.25 2.55 -25.06
CA VAL A 16 28.83 2.15 -25.08
C VAL A 16 28.43 1.45 -23.80
N LEU A 17 29.22 0.51 -23.29
CA LEU A 17 28.98 -0.15 -22.02
C LEU A 17 29.00 0.83 -20.84
N TYR A 18 29.94 1.79 -20.85
CA TYR A 18 29.99 2.84 -19.83
C TYR A 18 28.74 3.72 -19.86
N GLN A 19 28.25 4.09 -21.04
CA GLN A 19 27.01 4.87 -21.20
C GLN A 19 25.78 4.07 -20.72
N ILE A 20 25.71 2.78 -21.02
CA ILE A 20 24.62 1.90 -20.57
C ILE A 20 24.61 1.78 -19.03
N VAL A 21 25.78 1.60 -18.42
CA VAL A 21 25.90 1.54 -16.96
C VAL A 21 25.54 2.89 -16.31
N LYS A 22 25.96 3.99 -16.92
CA LYS A 22 25.62 5.34 -16.46
C LYS A 22 24.11 5.61 -16.60
N LEU A 23 23.50 5.24 -17.72
CA LEU A 23 22.05 5.32 -17.94
C LEU A 23 21.28 4.46 -16.94
N ARG A 24 21.72 3.24 -16.68
CA ARG A 24 21.10 2.38 -15.64
C ARG A 24 21.20 2.98 -14.25
N ARG A 25 22.32 3.64 -13.91
CA ARG A 25 22.46 4.35 -12.62
C ARG A 25 21.58 5.60 -12.55
N VAL A 26 21.39 6.31 -13.66
CA VAL A 26 20.49 7.47 -13.73
C VAL A 26 19.02 7.02 -13.70
N VAL A 27 18.66 5.96 -14.40
CA VAL A 27 17.31 5.38 -14.38
C VAL A 27 17.00 4.76 -13.02
N SER A 28 17.97 4.16 -12.34
CA SER A 28 17.82 3.68 -10.96
C SER A 28 17.76 4.81 -9.93
N ARG A 29 18.30 6.01 -10.25
CA ARG A 29 18.15 7.21 -9.42
C ARG A 29 16.89 8.02 -9.73
N ASN A 30 16.36 7.86 -10.94
CA ASN A 30 15.04 8.36 -11.35
C ASN A 30 13.94 7.28 -11.17
N GLY A 31 14.17 6.31 -10.29
CA GLY A 31 13.05 5.67 -9.61
C GLY A 31 12.18 6.82 -9.15
N SER A 32 10.90 6.81 -9.54
CA SER A 32 9.89 7.83 -9.23
C SER A 32 10.27 8.57 -7.96
N PRO A 33 10.11 9.89 -7.85
CA PRO A 33 10.20 10.52 -6.56
C PRO A 33 9.20 9.77 -5.69
N VAL A 34 9.70 8.78 -4.95
CA VAL A 34 8.99 8.28 -3.79
C VAL A 34 8.96 9.51 -2.92
N GLY A 35 7.88 10.28 -3.04
CA GLY A 35 7.56 11.30 -2.07
C GLY A 35 7.75 10.67 -0.70
N PRO A 36 8.05 11.41 0.35
CA PRO A 36 8.32 10.83 1.65
C PRO A 36 7.19 9.86 1.97
N THR A 37 7.51 8.57 1.91
CA THR A 37 6.53 7.52 2.21
C THR A 37 6.20 7.70 3.67
N HIS A 38 4.99 8.14 3.95
CA HIS A 38 4.56 8.34 5.34
C HIS A 38 4.74 6.99 6.06
N PRO A 39 5.34 6.97 7.28
CA PRO A 39 5.64 5.72 7.97
C PRO A 39 4.39 4.84 8.16
N ASP A 40 3.21 5.42 8.28
CA ASP A 40 1.97 4.66 8.41
C ASP A 40 1.64 3.83 7.15
N LEU A 41 2.11 4.22 5.97
CA LEU A 41 1.95 3.44 4.73
C LEU A 41 2.81 2.18 4.70
N LEU A 42 3.76 2.05 5.60
CA LEU A 42 4.60 0.86 5.76
C LEU A 42 3.92 -0.26 6.58
N VAL A 43 2.67 -0.09 6.97
CA VAL A 43 1.86 -1.18 7.51
C VAL A 43 1.71 -2.26 6.45
N GLU A 44 2.04 -3.49 6.81
CA GLU A 44 1.91 -4.67 5.94
C GLU A 44 0.74 -5.54 6.38
N LEU A 45 -0.23 -5.70 5.51
CA LEU A 45 -1.40 -6.52 5.73
C LEU A 45 -1.22 -7.89 5.11
N ARG A 46 -1.59 -8.92 5.85
CA ARG A 46 -1.64 -10.31 5.39
C ARG A 46 -2.94 -10.94 5.84
N PHE A 47 -3.39 -11.94 5.14
CA PHE A 47 -4.54 -12.73 5.53
C PHE A 47 -4.40 -14.16 5.02
N ASP A 48 -5.07 -15.06 5.71
CA ASP A 48 -5.27 -16.44 5.34
C ASP A 48 -6.76 -16.83 5.50
N ASN A 49 -7.06 -18.11 5.56
CA ASN A 49 -8.44 -18.57 5.74
C ASN A 49 -9.00 -18.29 7.14
N ASP A 50 -8.15 -18.10 8.13
CA ASP A 50 -8.53 -18.00 9.55
C ASP A 50 -8.49 -16.57 10.08
N ALA A 51 -7.51 -15.76 9.63
CA ALA A 51 -7.23 -14.47 10.23
C ALA A 51 -6.70 -13.43 9.26
N ILE A 52 -6.82 -12.17 9.69
CA ILE A 52 -6.17 -10.99 9.11
C ILE A 52 -5.07 -10.58 10.08
N SER A 53 -3.90 -10.24 9.57
CA SER A 53 -2.77 -9.75 10.36
C SER A 53 -2.23 -8.45 9.81
N ALA A 54 -1.86 -7.54 10.70
CA ALA A 54 -1.19 -6.30 10.37
C ALA A 54 0.16 -6.24 11.08
N LYS A 55 1.22 -6.02 10.33
CA LYS A 55 2.56 -5.74 10.84
C LYS A 55 2.83 -4.26 10.71
N TYR A 56 3.16 -3.63 11.83
CA TYR A 56 3.43 -2.21 11.91
C TYR A 56 4.93 -1.90 11.77
N PRO A 57 5.31 -0.67 11.40
CA PRO A 57 6.71 -0.28 11.19
C PRO A 57 7.60 -0.45 12.42
N ASP A 58 7.04 -0.37 13.63
CA ASP A 58 7.73 -0.60 14.91
C ASP A 58 8.01 -2.08 15.20
N GLY A 59 7.58 -2.99 14.31
CA GLY A 59 7.69 -4.44 14.46
C GLY A 59 6.51 -5.08 15.19
N GLY A 60 5.56 -4.30 15.70
CA GLY A 60 4.33 -4.81 16.31
C GLY A 60 3.48 -5.57 15.29
N MET A 61 2.86 -6.65 15.74
CA MET A 61 1.95 -7.46 14.93
C MET A 61 0.63 -7.64 15.67
N ILE A 62 -0.48 -7.40 14.97
CA ILE A 62 -1.83 -7.64 15.48
C ILE A 62 -2.54 -8.59 14.52
N SER A 63 -3.25 -9.55 15.07
CA SER A 63 -4.06 -10.50 14.32
C SER A 63 -5.51 -10.47 14.76
N LEU A 64 -6.43 -10.62 13.82
CA LEU A 64 -7.87 -10.65 14.03
C LEU A 64 -8.46 -11.82 13.23
N LYS A 65 -9.13 -12.76 13.92
CA LYS A 65 -9.81 -13.85 13.22
C LYS A 65 -11.00 -13.35 12.43
N TRP A 66 -11.25 -13.92 11.25
CA TRP A 66 -12.44 -13.60 10.47
C TRP A 66 -13.73 -13.80 11.25
N SER A 67 -13.78 -14.81 12.10
CA SER A 67 -14.93 -15.12 12.98
C SER A 67 -15.17 -14.08 14.08
N GLU A 68 -14.15 -13.29 14.42
CA GLU A 68 -14.22 -12.23 15.44
C GLU A 68 -14.50 -10.86 14.84
N LEU A 69 -14.42 -10.72 13.51
CA LEU A 69 -14.70 -9.49 12.80
C LEU A 69 -16.18 -9.14 12.88
N THR A 70 -16.52 -8.03 13.50
CA THR A 70 -17.90 -7.59 13.70
C THR A 70 -18.30 -6.42 12.81
N ASN A 71 -17.34 -5.54 12.49
CA ASN A 71 -17.62 -4.43 11.61
C ASN A 71 -16.33 -3.90 10.94
N ILE A 72 -16.50 -3.25 9.80
CA ILE A 72 -15.45 -2.55 9.08
C ILE A 72 -15.93 -1.12 8.83
N GLY A 73 -15.09 -0.16 9.18
CA GLY A 73 -15.30 1.26 8.91
C GLY A 73 -14.16 1.88 8.14
N LEU A 74 -14.44 2.99 7.48
CA LEU A 74 -13.47 3.91 6.90
C LEU A 74 -13.64 5.28 7.55
N ALA A 75 -12.53 5.88 7.98
CA ALA A 75 -12.50 7.23 8.51
C ALA A 75 -11.68 8.12 7.59
N SER A 76 -12.28 9.19 7.11
CA SER A 76 -11.59 10.28 6.42
C SER A 76 -11.20 11.34 7.45
N LEU A 77 -9.97 11.78 7.43
CA LEU A 77 -9.38 12.73 8.36
C LEU A 77 -8.81 13.93 7.61
N ASP A 78 -8.79 15.07 8.29
CA ASP A 78 -8.00 16.21 7.84
C ASP A 78 -6.53 15.91 8.11
N ALA A 79 -5.76 15.69 7.07
CA ALA A 79 -4.35 15.37 7.18
C ALA A 79 -3.50 16.36 6.37
N PRO A 80 -2.26 16.67 6.81
CA PRO A 80 -1.33 17.45 6.03
C PRO A 80 -1.04 16.80 4.67
N SER A 81 -0.69 17.62 3.69
CA SER A 81 -0.30 17.14 2.37
C SER A 81 0.83 16.09 2.48
N GLY A 82 0.67 14.96 1.78
CA GLY A 82 1.61 13.83 1.81
C GLY A 82 1.39 12.83 2.95
N SER A 83 0.46 13.12 3.89
CA SER A 83 0.04 12.17 4.92
C SER A 83 -1.21 11.40 4.49
N PRO A 84 -1.37 10.14 4.93
CA PRO A 84 -2.61 9.41 4.71
C PRO A 84 -3.79 10.13 5.38
N SER A 85 -4.88 10.27 4.66
CA SER A 85 -6.11 10.92 5.16
C SER A 85 -7.27 9.95 5.33
N LEU A 86 -7.14 8.72 4.86
CA LEU A 86 -8.18 7.69 4.89
C LEU A 86 -7.66 6.45 5.58
N TYR A 87 -8.37 6.02 6.64
CA TYR A 87 -7.98 4.88 7.48
C TYR A 87 -9.09 3.85 7.58
N TRP A 88 -8.71 2.60 7.44
CA TRP A 88 -9.55 1.45 7.74
C TRP A 88 -9.55 1.14 9.22
N GLY A 89 -10.69 0.73 9.74
CA GLY A 89 -10.85 0.19 11.08
C GLY A 89 -11.56 -1.17 11.03
N LEU A 90 -10.89 -2.21 11.51
CA LEU A 90 -11.45 -3.56 11.65
C LEU A 90 -11.76 -3.80 13.12
N HIS A 91 -13.03 -4.06 13.45
CA HIS A 91 -13.51 -4.16 14.80
C HIS A 91 -13.91 -5.59 15.19
N SER A 92 -13.65 -5.93 16.45
CA SER A 92 -14.05 -7.19 17.09
C SER A 92 -15.02 -6.97 18.24
N GLY A 93 -16.09 -6.22 17.99
CA GLY A 93 -17.12 -5.91 19.00
C GLY A 93 -16.76 -4.77 19.96
N LYS A 94 -15.61 -4.12 19.80
CA LYS A 94 -15.18 -2.99 20.62
C LYS A 94 -15.34 -1.67 19.87
N ARG A 95 -15.43 -0.55 20.60
CA ARG A 95 -15.48 0.80 20.00
C ARG A 95 -14.21 1.15 19.22
N VAL A 96 -13.05 0.76 19.76
CA VAL A 96 -11.76 0.99 19.14
C VAL A 96 -11.50 -0.17 18.16
N PRO A 97 -11.01 0.10 16.95
CA PRO A 97 -10.67 -0.96 16.03
C PRO A 97 -9.54 -1.82 16.58
N THR A 98 -9.64 -3.13 16.35
CA THR A 98 -8.58 -4.09 16.69
C THR A 98 -7.39 -3.92 15.74
N ILE A 99 -7.67 -3.71 14.45
CA ILE A 99 -6.68 -3.37 13.43
C ILE A 99 -7.08 -2.05 12.80
N SER A 100 -6.15 -1.11 12.72
CA SER A 100 -6.29 0.14 11.99
C SER A 100 -5.11 0.34 11.06
N TYR A 101 -5.38 0.73 9.81
CA TYR A 101 -4.34 0.96 8.82
C TYR A 101 -4.77 2.00 7.78
N PRO A 102 -3.82 2.73 7.18
CA PRO A 102 -4.13 3.69 6.15
C PRO A 102 -4.55 3.01 4.85
N HIS A 103 -5.47 3.61 4.13
CA HIS A 103 -5.77 3.21 2.76
C HIS A 103 -4.53 3.36 1.88
N GLY A 104 -4.20 2.32 1.12
CA GLY A 104 -2.96 2.24 0.35
C GLY A 104 -1.78 1.58 1.07
N ALA A 105 -1.99 1.04 2.29
CA ALA A 105 -0.99 0.19 2.97
C ALA A 105 -0.64 -1.06 2.14
N ILE A 106 0.50 -1.67 2.45
CA ILE A 106 0.96 -2.88 1.74
C ILE A 106 -0.04 -4.02 1.96
N GLY A 107 -0.59 -4.57 0.88
CA GLY A 107 -1.60 -5.63 0.93
C GLY A 107 -3.05 -5.15 1.07
N ASP A 108 -3.30 -3.83 1.17
CA ASP A 108 -4.64 -3.25 1.28
C ASP A 108 -5.55 -3.64 0.11
N LYS A 109 -5.04 -3.58 -1.10
CA LYS A 109 -5.79 -3.88 -2.31
C LYS A 109 -6.25 -5.33 -2.36
N GLU A 110 -5.39 -6.26 -2.00
CA GLU A 110 -5.67 -7.69 -1.92
C GLU A 110 -6.68 -7.99 -0.81
N LEU A 111 -6.53 -7.35 0.34
CA LEU A 111 -7.46 -7.50 1.46
C LEU A 111 -8.84 -6.93 1.15
N LEU A 112 -8.92 -5.79 0.44
CA LEU A 112 -10.18 -5.21 -0.03
C LEU A 112 -10.95 -6.17 -0.94
N ALA A 113 -10.26 -6.81 -1.89
CA ALA A 113 -10.85 -7.81 -2.75
C ALA A 113 -11.37 -9.02 -1.95
N GLU A 114 -10.66 -9.42 -0.91
CA GLU A 114 -11.07 -10.51 -0.04
C GLU A 114 -12.28 -10.15 0.84
N PHE A 115 -12.39 -8.92 1.32
CA PHE A 115 -13.60 -8.44 1.99
C PHE A 115 -14.82 -8.52 1.09
N ALA A 116 -14.71 -8.01 -0.13
CA ALA A 116 -15.81 -8.06 -1.10
C ALA A 116 -16.25 -9.49 -1.41
N LYS A 117 -15.31 -10.44 -1.43
CA LYS A 117 -15.57 -11.85 -1.69
C LYS A 117 -16.19 -12.59 -0.50
N ARG A 118 -15.69 -12.34 0.72
CA ARG A 118 -16.06 -13.13 1.92
C ARG A 118 -17.25 -12.56 2.69
N LEU A 119 -17.43 -11.24 2.66
CA LEU A 119 -18.38 -10.57 3.54
C LEU A 119 -19.68 -10.23 2.79
N PRO A 120 -20.79 -10.93 3.07
CA PRO A 120 -22.07 -10.60 2.48
C PRO A 120 -22.49 -9.17 2.82
N GLY A 121 -22.90 -8.38 1.84
CA GLY A 121 -23.30 -7.00 2.05
C GLY A 121 -22.16 -6.02 2.28
N PHE A 122 -20.90 -6.38 1.94
CA PHE A 122 -19.80 -5.44 1.89
C PHE A 122 -20.11 -4.31 0.90
N ASP A 123 -20.04 -3.06 1.37
CA ASP A 123 -20.50 -1.89 0.62
C ASP A 123 -19.36 -1.21 -0.15
N MET A 124 -19.10 -1.71 -1.37
CA MET A 124 -18.07 -1.15 -2.23
C MET A 124 -18.38 0.29 -2.68
N ASP A 125 -19.66 0.64 -2.81
CA ASP A 125 -20.06 2.00 -3.21
C ASP A 125 -19.67 3.01 -2.14
N LYS A 126 -19.82 2.66 -0.86
CA LYS A 126 -19.33 3.50 0.25
C LYS A 126 -17.81 3.59 0.31
N VAL A 127 -17.09 2.54 -0.05
CA VAL A 127 -15.63 2.61 -0.20
C VAL A 127 -15.27 3.65 -1.24
N MET A 128 -15.88 3.61 -2.41
CA MET A 128 -15.64 4.58 -3.48
C MET A 128 -16.03 6.00 -3.07
N GLN A 129 -17.12 6.16 -2.35
CA GLN A 129 -17.55 7.45 -1.79
C GLN A 129 -16.50 7.99 -0.79
N ALA A 130 -15.98 7.14 0.09
CA ALA A 130 -14.97 7.52 1.08
C ALA A 130 -13.66 7.98 0.41
N VAL A 131 -13.21 7.27 -0.63
CA VAL A 131 -11.99 7.61 -1.38
C VAL A 131 -12.09 8.99 -2.05
N THR A 132 -13.28 9.41 -2.46
CA THR A 132 -13.52 10.72 -3.10
C THR A 132 -13.93 11.82 -2.13
N THR A 133 -14.12 11.52 -0.85
CA THR A 133 -14.52 12.49 0.17
C THR A 133 -13.30 13.20 0.73
N SER A 134 -13.39 14.53 0.85
CA SER A 134 -12.41 15.35 1.56
C SER A 134 -12.96 15.77 2.92
N GLY A 135 -12.04 16.03 3.88
CA GLY A 135 -12.41 16.41 5.23
C GLY A 135 -12.80 15.23 6.12
N ARG A 136 -13.25 15.54 7.34
CA ARG A 136 -13.61 14.50 8.33
C ARG A 136 -14.92 13.85 8.00
N ALA A 137 -14.90 12.54 7.87
CA ALA A 137 -16.10 11.71 7.67
C ALA A 137 -15.85 10.29 8.18
N HIS A 138 -16.91 9.58 8.50
CA HIS A 138 -16.88 8.17 8.88
C HIS A 138 -17.90 7.39 8.07
N PHE A 139 -17.47 6.25 7.53
CA PHE A 139 -18.28 5.38 6.71
C PHE A 139 -18.34 3.99 7.33
N GLN A 140 -19.54 3.50 7.56
CA GLN A 140 -19.77 2.09 7.91
C GLN A 140 -19.78 1.28 6.63
N ILE A 141 -18.77 0.44 6.41
CA ILE A 141 -18.60 -0.35 5.20
C ILE A 141 -19.26 -1.72 5.35
N TRP A 142 -19.10 -2.34 6.50
CA TRP A 142 -19.69 -3.64 6.78
C TRP A 142 -19.95 -3.80 8.28
N PRO A 143 -21.04 -4.47 8.73
CA PRO A 143 -22.16 -4.87 7.89
C PRO A 143 -22.92 -3.66 7.34
N LYS A 144 -23.56 -3.84 6.19
CA LYS A 144 -24.41 -2.82 5.61
C LYS A 144 -25.63 -2.59 6.51
N LYS A 145 -25.87 -1.32 6.90
CA LYS A 145 -27.08 -0.92 7.62
C LYS A 145 -28.20 -0.64 6.66
#